data_5a5a0b8639fea1e515a8bfa1db171adf
#
_entry.id   5a5a0b8639fea1e515a8bfa1db171adf
#
_cell.length_a   1.000
_cell.length_b   1.000
_cell.length_c   1.000
_cell.angle_alpha   90.00
_cell.angle_beta   90.00
_cell.angle_gamma   90.00
#
_symmetry.space_group_name_H-M   'P 1'
#
loop_
_entity.id
_entity.type
_entity.pdbx_description
1 polymer ?
#
loop_
_entity_poly.entity_id
_entity_poly.type
_entity_poly.pdbx_seq_one_letter_code
_entity_poly.pdbx_strand_id
1 'polypeptide(L)'
;MFWMPLLAGVGVGGGRVALMAIGGVMNQRGTWATTMVAIASFHVVFAIQTGNTLEIVVHTGLAAGFAALAIIGALTSSWILAAALLGHGIFDVFAGSVVANPAPGWWGPFCLGIDVVLALALAAILWRGRTLD
;
A
#
# COMPACT_ATOMS: atom_id res chain seq x y z
N MET A 1 5.67 8.12 19.08
CA MET A 1 6.96 7.72 18.51
C MET A 1 6.75 7.33 17.05
N PHE A 2 7.34 8.07 16.13
CA PHE A 2 7.18 7.87 14.69
C PHE A 2 8.13 6.78 14.13
N TRP A 3 9.37 6.75 14.59
CA TRP A 3 10.44 5.96 13.98
C TRP A 3 10.34 4.46 14.22
N MET A 4 9.88 4.02 15.37
CA MET A 4 9.78 2.57 15.64
C MET A 4 8.77 1.88 14.72
N PRO A 5 7.51 2.38 14.58
CA PRO A 5 6.58 1.82 13.62
C PRO A 5 7.08 1.91 12.17
N LEU A 6 7.73 3.00 11.78
CA LEU A 6 8.31 3.16 10.45
C LEU A 6 9.35 2.08 10.16
N LEU A 7 10.31 1.88 11.06
CA LEU A 7 11.34 0.85 10.89
C LEU A 7 10.76 -0.57 10.88
N ALA A 8 9.75 -0.83 11.71
CA ALA A 8 9.01 -2.09 11.67
C ALA A 8 8.33 -2.29 10.31
N GLY A 9 7.72 -1.25 9.78
CA GLY A 9 7.13 -1.26 8.44
C GLY A 9 8.16 -1.52 7.34
N VAL A 10 9.33 -0.88 7.42
CA VAL A 10 10.46 -1.15 6.50
C VAL A 10 10.86 -2.62 6.57
N GLY A 11 10.95 -3.21 7.76
CA GLY A 11 11.27 -4.63 7.95
C GLY A 11 10.21 -5.55 7.32
N VAL A 12 8.94 -5.25 7.53
CA VAL A 12 7.82 -6.01 6.94
C VAL A 12 7.80 -5.88 5.42
N GLY A 13 7.97 -4.65 4.89
CA GLY A 13 8.06 -4.40 3.45
C GLY A 13 9.22 -5.15 2.80
N GLY A 14 10.41 -5.10 3.43
CA GLY A 14 11.58 -5.86 3.00
C GLY A 14 11.34 -7.38 3.03
N GLY A 15 10.71 -7.89 4.09
CA GLY A 15 10.30 -9.29 4.19
C GLY A 15 9.33 -9.70 3.07
N ARG A 16 8.36 -8.84 2.75
CA ARG A 16 7.43 -9.06 1.64
C ARG A 16 8.16 -9.15 0.29
N VAL A 17 9.09 -8.21 0.02
CA VAL A 17 9.93 -8.24 -1.19
C VAL A 17 10.77 -9.52 -1.26
N ALA A 18 11.39 -9.91 -0.15
CA ALA A 18 12.16 -11.14 -0.09
C ALA A 18 11.31 -12.39 -0.38
N LEU A 19 10.11 -12.48 0.19
CA LEU A 19 9.17 -13.57 -0.09
C LEU A 19 8.75 -13.61 -1.55
N MET A 20 8.49 -12.45 -2.16
CA MET A 20 8.17 -12.37 -3.59
C MET A 20 9.33 -12.82 -4.47
N ALA A 21 10.57 -12.47 -4.09
CA ALA A 21 11.78 -12.89 -4.79
C ALA A 21 12.00 -14.41 -4.68
N ILE A 22 11.87 -14.97 -3.49
CA ILE A 22 12.01 -16.40 -3.24
C ILE A 22 10.91 -17.18 -3.97
N GLY A 23 9.67 -16.67 -3.96
CA GLY A 23 8.54 -17.26 -4.66
C GLY A 23 8.55 -17.09 -6.18
N GLY A 24 9.49 -16.33 -6.73
CA GLY A 24 9.60 -16.11 -8.17
C GLY A 24 8.48 -15.26 -8.78
N VAL A 25 7.77 -14.47 -7.96
CA VAL A 25 6.60 -13.69 -8.38
C VAL A 25 6.85 -12.18 -8.51
N MET A 26 8.12 -11.77 -8.40
CA MET A 26 8.51 -10.35 -8.49
C MET A 26 8.14 -9.69 -9.83
N ASN A 27 8.09 -10.46 -10.90
CA ASN A 27 7.80 -9.96 -12.25
C ASN A 27 6.31 -10.03 -12.61
N GLN A 28 5.43 -10.41 -11.69
CA GLN A 28 4.00 -10.55 -11.93
C GLN A 28 3.26 -9.28 -11.50
N ARG A 29 2.63 -8.57 -12.45
CA ARG A 29 1.80 -7.37 -12.16
C ARG A 29 0.70 -7.65 -11.14
N GLY A 30 0.06 -8.82 -11.26
CA GLY A 30 -0.99 -9.24 -10.35
C GLY A 30 -0.53 -9.31 -8.90
N THR A 31 0.70 -9.72 -8.64
CA THR A 31 1.26 -9.79 -7.29
C THR A 31 1.38 -8.40 -6.65
N TRP A 32 1.83 -7.42 -7.40
CA TRP A 32 1.93 -6.02 -6.93
C TRP A 32 0.54 -5.39 -6.75
N ALA A 33 -0.36 -5.62 -7.71
CA ALA A 33 -1.72 -5.09 -7.63
C ALA A 33 -2.50 -5.68 -6.44
N THR A 34 -2.44 -6.98 -6.22
CA THR A 34 -3.10 -7.63 -5.06
C THR A 34 -2.49 -7.19 -3.74
N THR A 35 -1.17 -6.96 -3.70
CA THR A 35 -0.50 -6.41 -2.51
C THR A 35 -1.03 -5.01 -2.19
N MET A 36 -1.17 -4.13 -3.19
CA MET A 36 -1.74 -2.79 -3.03
C MET A 36 -3.18 -2.84 -2.51
N VAL A 37 -4.03 -3.70 -3.10
CA VAL A 37 -5.42 -3.86 -2.67
C VAL A 37 -5.49 -4.37 -1.23
N ALA A 38 -4.66 -5.34 -0.86
CA ALA A 38 -4.61 -5.87 0.49
C ALA A 38 -4.23 -4.78 1.52
N ILE A 39 -3.21 -3.98 1.22
CA ILE A 39 -2.77 -2.89 2.10
C ILE A 39 -3.88 -1.85 2.26
N ALA A 40 -4.49 -1.39 1.17
CA ALA A 40 -5.56 -0.39 1.20
C ALA A 40 -6.81 -0.89 1.96
N SER A 41 -7.07 -2.19 1.97
CA SER A 41 -8.23 -2.76 2.66
C SER A 41 -8.16 -2.69 4.19
N PHE A 42 -6.97 -2.50 4.79
CA PHE A 42 -6.84 -2.41 6.25
C PHE A 42 -7.61 -1.22 6.84
N HIS A 43 -7.67 -0.09 6.15
CA HIS A 43 -8.46 1.05 6.60
C HIS A 43 -9.96 0.72 6.69
N VAL A 44 -10.47 -0.10 5.78
CA VAL A 44 -11.86 -0.60 5.85
C VAL A 44 -12.06 -1.47 7.09
N VAL A 45 -11.09 -2.34 7.40
CA VAL A 45 -11.14 -3.19 8.60
C VAL A 45 -11.19 -2.32 9.88
N PHE A 46 -10.35 -1.30 9.96
CA PHE A 46 -10.37 -0.36 11.09
C PHE A 46 -11.70 0.41 11.18
N ALA A 47 -12.23 0.87 10.06
CA ALA A 47 -13.51 1.57 10.02
C ALA A 47 -14.68 0.66 10.47
N ILE A 48 -14.68 -0.61 10.07
CA ILE A 48 -15.68 -1.58 10.53
C ILE A 48 -15.64 -1.75 12.06
N GLN A 49 -14.44 -1.76 12.64
CA GLN A 49 -14.29 -1.89 14.09
C GLN A 49 -14.87 -0.71 14.89
N THR A 50 -14.95 0.49 14.30
CA THR A 50 -15.60 1.64 14.95
C THR A 50 -17.11 1.54 14.99
N GLY A 51 -17.72 0.76 14.09
CA GLY A 51 -19.17 0.69 13.91
C GLY A 51 -19.80 1.96 13.31
N ASN A 52 -18.98 2.94 12.91
CA ASN A 52 -19.46 4.20 12.33
C ASN A 52 -19.69 4.04 10.83
N THR A 53 -20.95 4.10 10.41
CA THR A 53 -21.34 3.91 9.01
C THR A 53 -20.66 4.90 8.06
N LEU A 54 -20.51 6.17 8.45
CA LEU A 54 -19.87 7.18 7.62
C LEU A 54 -18.37 6.86 7.40
N GLU A 55 -17.68 6.46 8.46
CA GLU A 55 -16.27 6.05 8.36
C GLU A 55 -16.11 4.82 7.47
N ILE A 56 -17.00 3.83 7.61
CA ILE A 56 -17.01 2.63 6.75
C ILE A 56 -17.19 3.02 5.28
N VAL A 57 -18.14 3.88 4.96
CA VAL A 57 -18.40 4.33 3.58
C VAL A 57 -17.21 5.10 3.02
N VAL A 58 -16.66 6.05 3.78
CA VAL A 58 -15.52 6.87 3.33
C VAL A 58 -14.29 6.00 3.08
N HIS A 59 -13.92 5.14 4.03
CA HIS A 59 -12.73 4.30 3.89
C HIS A 59 -12.90 3.19 2.86
N THR A 60 -14.11 2.68 2.65
CA THR A 60 -14.41 1.78 1.53
C THR A 60 -14.24 2.49 0.18
N GLY A 61 -14.70 3.74 0.07
CA GLY A 61 -14.51 4.56 -1.13
C GLY A 61 -13.02 4.83 -1.43
N LEU A 62 -12.23 5.17 -0.41
CA LEU A 62 -10.79 5.37 -0.53
C LEU A 62 -10.08 4.07 -0.95
N ALA A 63 -10.40 2.94 -0.32
CA ALA A 63 -9.86 1.64 -0.68
C ALA A 63 -10.22 1.25 -2.12
N ALA A 64 -11.46 1.52 -2.54
CA ALA A 64 -11.89 1.31 -3.93
C ALA A 64 -11.10 2.17 -4.92
N GLY A 65 -10.77 3.42 -4.55
CA GLY A 65 -9.92 4.31 -5.35
C GLY A 65 -8.51 3.74 -5.54
N PHE A 66 -7.87 3.29 -4.47
CA PHE A 66 -6.56 2.63 -4.54
C PHE A 66 -6.63 1.29 -5.29
N ALA A 67 -7.69 0.51 -5.13
CA ALA A 67 -7.91 -0.72 -5.89
C ALA A 67 -8.05 -0.42 -7.39
N ALA A 68 -8.77 0.64 -7.76
CA ALA A 68 -8.87 1.08 -9.15
C ALA A 68 -7.50 1.47 -9.72
N LEU A 69 -6.67 2.22 -8.98
CA LEU A 69 -5.30 2.54 -9.37
C LEU A 69 -4.45 1.27 -9.53
N ALA A 70 -4.61 0.29 -8.64
CA ALA A 70 -3.91 -0.99 -8.74
C ALA A 70 -4.30 -1.75 -10.02
N ILE A 71 -5.59 -1.81 -10.34
CA ILE A 71 -6.09 -2.46 -11.55
C ILE A 71 -5.60 -1.71 -12.81
N ILE A 72 -5.74 -0.39 -12.84
CA ILE A 72 -5.27 0.43 -13.96
C ILE A 72 -3.76 0.24 -14.15
N GLY A 73 -2.98 0.25 -13.07
CA GLY A 73 -1.55 0.04 -13.11
C GLY A 73 -1.17 -1.36 -13.64
N ALA A 74 -1.90 -2.40 -13.21
CA ALA A 74 -1.68 -3.75 -13.70
C ALA A 74 -2.01 -3.91 -15.20
N LEU A 75 -3.02 -3.20 -15.68
CA LEU A 75 -3.48 -3.30 -17.07
C LEU A 75 -2.75 -2.38 -18.04
N THR A 76 -2.13 -1.29 -17.55
CA THR A 76 -1.52 -0.27 -18.40
C THR A 76 -0.04 -0.06 -18.13
N SER A 77 0.32 0.50 -16.97
CA SER A 77 1.70 0.83 -16.64
C SER A 77 1.99 0.52 -15.17
N SER A 78 2.97 -0.34 -14.93
CA SER A 78 3.40 -0.68 -13.58
C SER A 78 4.00 0.49 -12.79
N TRP A 79 4.36 1.60 -13.45
CA TRP A 79 4.72 2.84 -12.77
C TRP A 79 3.55 3.43 -11.99
N ILE A 80 2.31 3.21 -12.45
CA ILE A 80 1.10 3.60 -11.71
C ILE A 80 1.00 2.79 -10.40
N LEU A 81 1.35 1.51 -10.43
CA LEU A 81 1.42 0.69 -9.20
C LEU A 81 2.46 1.23 -8.21
N ALA A 82 3.65 1.58 -8.69
CA ALA A 82 4.69 2.15 -7.84
C ALA A 82 4.25 3.50 -7.23
N ALA A 83 3.62 4.36 -8.03
CA ALA A 83 3.08 5.63 -7.58
C ALA A 83 1.91 5.46 -6.60
N ALA A 84 1.04 4.46 -6.82
CA ALA A 84 -0.08 4.16 -5.94
C ALA A 84 0.40 3.65 -4.57
N LEU A 85 1.40 2.78 -4.52
CA LEU A 85 2.03 2.33 -3.28
C LEU A 85 2.62 3.50 -2.49
N LEU A 86 3.43 4.32 -3.14
CA LEU A 86 4.00 5.50 -2.48
C LEU A 86 2.93 6.48 -2.02
N GLY A 87 1.95 6.75 -2.88
CA GLY A 87 0.83 7.65 -2.57
C GLY A 87 -0.03 7.15 -1.42
N HIS A 88 -0.24 5.83 -1.32
CA HIS A 88 -0.96 5.24 -0.19
C HIS A 88 -0.21 5.42 1.13
N GLY A 89 1.09 5.13 1.17
CA GLY A 89 1.89 5.32 2.37
C GLY A 89 1.93 6.78 2.83
N ILE A 90 2.01 7.74 1.90
CA ILE A 90 1.91 9.17 2.20
C ILE A 90 0.51 9.50 2.75
N PHE A 91 -0.55 9.01 2.09
CA PHE A 91 -1.92 9.20 2.56
C PHE A 91 -2.10 8.71 4.00
N ASP A 92 -1.60 7.53 4.35
CA ASP A 92 -1.75 6.96 5.69
C ASP A 92 -1.18 7.84 6.81
N VAL A 93 -0.08 8.54 6.54
CA VAL A 93 0.50 9.49 7.49
C VAL A 93 -0.39 10.72 7.69
N PHE A 94 -1.04 11.19 6.63
CA PHE A 94 -1.83 12.42 6.63
C PHE A 94 -3.35 12.17 6.71
N ALA A 95 -3.78 10.92 6.72
CA ALA A 95 -5.21 10.56 6.67
C ALA A 95 -6.05 11.29 7.73
N GLY A 96 -5.56 11.36 8.96
CA GLY A 96 -6.26 12.03 10.06
C GLY A 96 -6.44 13.55 9.90
N SER A 97 -5.71 14.19 8.99
CA SER A 97 -5.89 15.60 8.67
C SER A 97 -6.90 15.86 7.55
N VAL A 98 -7.29 14.80 6.83
CA VAL A 98 -8.20 14.89 5.67
C VAL A 98 -9.55 14.26 5.96
N VAL A 99 -9.56 13.12 6.64
CA VAL A 99 -10.77 12.36 6.99
C VAL A 99 -10.66 11.86 8.44
N ALA A 100 -11.79 11.46 9.02
CA ALA A 100 -11.76 10.74 10.30
C ALA A 100 -10.94 9.45 10.10
N ASN A 101 -9.90 9.28 10.91
CA ASN A 101 -8.97 8.16 10.76
C ASN A 101 -9.22 7.10 11.84
N PRO A 102 -9.79 5.93 11.51
CA PRO A 102 -10.05 4.86 12.45
C PRO A 102 -8.80 4.05 12.81
N ALA A 103 -7.71 4.21 12.06
CA ALA A 103 -6.48 3.48 12.30
C ALA A 103 -5.77 3.95 13.59
N PRO A 104 -5.08 3.05 14.30
CA PRO A 104 -4.28 3.46 15.45
C PRO A 104 -3.13 4.38 15.02
N GLY A 105 -2.70 5.28 15.92
CA GLY A 105 -1.71 6.32 15.58
C GLY A 105 -0.35 5.81 15.08
N TRP A 106 0.03 4.57 15.39
CA TRP A 106 1.26 3.95 14.87
C TRP A 106 1.12 3.42 13.44
N TRP A 107 -0.12 3.28 12.93
CA TRP A 107 -0.39 2.64 11.63
C TRP A 107 0.18 3.44 10.46
N GLY A 108 -0.02 4.76 10.44
CA GLY A 108 0.45 5.61 9.35
C GLY A 108 1.96 5.47 9.10
N PRO A 109 2.82 5.68 10.11
CA PRO A 109 4.27 5.47 9.95
C PRO A 109 4.63 4.02 9.57
N PHE A 110 3.95 3.04 10.13
CA PHE A 110 4.16 1.62 9.82
C PHE A 110 3.85 1.33 8.36
N CYS A 111 2.69 1.76 7.87
CA CYS A 111 2.27 1.56 6.49
C CYS A 111 3.18 2.32 5.51
N LEU A 112 3.56 3.56 5.85
CA LEU A 112 4.55 4.31 5.07
C LEU A 112 5.84 3.51 4.87
N GLY A 113 6.35 2.87 5.93
CA GLY A 113 7.55 2.03 5.86
C GLY A 113 7.39 0.87 4.88
N ILE A 114 6.26 0.18 4.92
CA ILE A 114 5.93 -0.91 3.99
C ILE A 114 5.88 -0.37 2.55
N ASP A 115 5.08 0.66 2.33
CA ASP A 115 4.75 1.16 1.01
C ASP A 115 5.94 1.79 0.30
N VAL A 116 6.80 2.51 1.01
CA VAL A 116 8.04 3.07 0.46
C VAL A 116 8.97 1.95 -0.01
N VAL A 117 9.15 0.90 0.79
CA VAL A 117 10.00 -0.24 0.40
C VAL A 117 9.44 -0.93 -0.83
N LEU A 118 8.13 -1.19 -0.88
CA LEU A 118 7.47 -1.82 -2.01
C LEU A 118 7.55 -0.94 -3.27
N ALA A 119 7.28 0.36 -3.13
CA ALA A 119 7.36 1.31 -4.24
C ALA A 119 8.78 1.39 -4.82
N LEU A 120 9.79 1.48 -3.96
CA LEU A 120 11.20 1.52 -4.37
C LEU A 120 11.65 0.21 -5.03
N ALA A 121 11.23 -0.95 -4.50
CA ALA A 121 11.54 -2.24 -5.08
C ALA A 121 10.94 -2.38 -6.48
N LEU A 122 9.67 -2.00 -6.65
CA LEU A 122 9.01 -2.00 -7.96
C LEU A 122 9.65 -1.00 -8.91
N ALA A 123 9.90 0.23 -8.47
CA ALA A 123 10.57 1.24 -9.27
C ALA A 123 11.96 0.79 -9.73
N ALA A 124 12.74 0.12 -8.89
CA ALA A 124 14.05 -0.41 -9.24
C ALA A 124 13.97 -1.51 -10.32
N ILE A 125 12.95 -2.36 -10.28
CA ILE A 125 12.70 -3.38 -11.32
C ILE A 125 12.41 -2.68 -12.65
N LEU A 126 11.50 -1.70 -12.64
CA LEU A 126 11.08 -0.97 -13.84
C LEU A 126 12.22 -0.11 -14.42
N TRP A 127 13.00 0.53 -13.54
CA TRP A 127 14.16 1.34 -13.96
C TRP A 127 15.22 0.52 -14.68
N ARG A 128 15.38 -0.74 -14.30
CA ARG A 128 16.31 -1.68 -14.99
C ARG A 128 15.76 -2.19 -16.32
N GLY A 129 14.68 -1.64 -16.83
CA GLY A 129 14.05 -2.01 -18.09
C GLY A 129 13.39 -3.39 -18.07
N ARG A 130 13.11 -3.95 -16.90
CA ARG A 130 12.35 -5.20 -16.80
C ARG A 130 10.87 -4.90 -16.99
N THR A 131 10.24 -5.69 -17.85
CA THR A 131 8.77 -5.71 -17.99
C THR A 131 8.18 -6.68 -16.99
N LEU A 132 7.02 -6.31 -16.43
CA LEU A 132 6.22 -7.23 -15.62
C LEU A 132 5.20 -7.94 -16.51
N ASP A 133 4.97 -9.21 -16.22
CA ASP A 133 3.99 -10.05 -16.89
C ASP A 133 2.57 -9.84 -16.32
#